data_ebc7d57d032a35107d69e418a8786f17
#
_entry.id   ebc7d57d032a35107d69e418a8786f17
#
_cell.length_a   1.000
_cell.length_b   1.000
_cell.length_c   1.000
_cell.angle_alpha   90.00
_cell.angle_beta   90.00
_cell.angle_gamma   90.00
#
_symmetry.space_group_name_H-M   'P 1'
#
loop_
_entity.id
_entity.type
_entity.pdbx_description
1 polymer ?
#
loop_
_entity_poly.entity_id
_entity_poly.type
_entity_poly.pdbx_seq_one_letter_code
_entity_poly.pdbx_strand_id
1 'polypeptide(L)'
;LLDATATKAAMVTAMSALIAGGVAGDSLVITFSGHGTYQPDADGDEADGLDEALCPHDIQTRGEALVDDEIRAIFAARKPGVRVLLIADSCHSGTVSRAAPAEPEADAPRPRFLPMGNWLPAARVTPVSVVPGAVSPFAGVLLKQHGDLLLAGCKEGPNNYSYDAKIAGRYNGAFTYYALK
;
A
#
# COMPACT_ATOMS: atom_id res chain seq x y z
N LEU A 1 -6.85 -5.60 12.70
CA LEU A 1 -6.05 -6.77 12.34
C LEU A 1 -4.60 -6.47 12.65
N LEU A 2 -3.88 -7.40 13.26
CA LEU A 2 -2.46 -7.25 13.60
C LEU A 2 -1.71 -8.53 13.19
N ASP A 3 -0.50 -8.34 12.66
CA ASP A 3 0.44 -9.41 12.34
C ASP A 3 -0.22 -10.60 11.62
N ALA A 4 -0.11 -11.80 12.13
CA ALA A 4 -0.63 -13.02 11.50
C ALA A 4 -2.14 -13.04 11.25
N THR A 5 -2.92 -12.15 11.86
CA THR A 5 -4.35 -12.01 11.59
C THR A 5 -4.64 -11.10 10.39
N ALA A 6 -3.65 -10.33 9.91
CA ALA A 6 -3.77 -9.43 8.76
C ALA A 6 -3.48 -10.15 7.44
N THR A 7 -4.12 -11.30 7.23
CA THR A 7 -4.08 -12.01 5.93
C THR A 7 -4.84 -11.24 4.85
N LYS A 8 -4.55 -11.48 3.56
CA LYS A 8 -5.29 -10.84 2.46
C LYS A 8 -6.80 -11.02 2.62
N ALA A 9 -7.25 -12.25 2.86
CA ALA A 9 -8.67 -12.56 3.01
C ALA A 9 -9.31 -11.81 4.20
N ALA A 10 -8.60 -11.71 5.33
CA ALA A 10 -9.09 -11.00 6.51
C ALA A 10 -9.14 -9.48 6.26
N MET A 11 -8.16 -8.91 5.57
CA MET A 11 -8.15 -7.48 5.19
C MET A 11 -9.32 -7.14 4.28
N VAL A 12 -9.52 -7.90 3.21
CA VAL A 12 -10.65 -7.73 2.27
C VAL A 12 -11.99 -7.84 3.02
N THR A 13 -12.14 -8.86 3.87
CA THR A 13 -13.37 -9.06 4.65
C THR A 13 -13.65 -7.88 5.58
N ALA A 14 -12.64 -7.42 6.31
CA ALA A 14 -12.80 -6.31 7.26
C ALA A 14 -13.12 -4.99 6.55
N MET A 15 -12.42 -4.68 5.45
CA MET A 15 -12.68 -3.49 4.64
C MET A 15 -14.09 -3.53 4.05
N SER A 16 -14.48 -4.66 3.44
CA SER A 16 -15.81 -4.82 2.85
C SER A 16 -16.93 -4.69 3.88
N ALA A 17 -16.76 -5.28 5.06
CA ALA A 17 -17.73 -5.15 6.14
C ALA A 17 -17.87 -3.71 6.65
N LEU A 18 -16.75 -2.99 6.79
CA LEU A 18 -16.75 -1.57 7.18
C LEU A 18 -17.49 -0.72 6.15
N ILE A 19 -17.19 -0.90 4.86
CA ILE A 19 -17.81 -0.16 3.76
C ILE A 19 -19.32 -0.45 3.69
N ALA A 20 -19.72 -1.71 3.77
CA ALA A 20 -21.13 -2.10 3.74
C ALA A 20 -21.94 -1.57 4.93
N GLY A 21 -21.30 -1.46 6.10
CA GLY A 21 -21.91 -0.94 7.33
C GLY A 21 -22.14 0.58 7.32
N GLY A 22 -21.41 1.34 6.49
CA GLY A 22 -21.51 2.79 6.44
C GLY A 22 -22.89 3.30 6.06
N VAL A 23 -23.27 4.46 6.59
CA VAL A 23 -24.50 5.17 6.25
C VAL A 23 -24.20 6.61 5.84
N ALA A 24 -25.12 7.25 5.13
CA ALA A 24 -24.93 8.63 4.65
C ALA A 24 -24.53 9.57 5.78
N GLY A 25 -23.47 10.34 5.58
CA GLY A 25 -22.87 11.23 6.57
C GLY A 25 -21.67 10.66 7.30
N ASP A 26 -21.45 9.33 7.28
CA ASP A 26 -20.31 8.70 7.90
C ASP A 26 -19.00 9.06 7.20
N SER A 27 -17.93 9.08 8.01
CA SER A 27 -16.55 9.11 7.53
C SER A 27 -15.84 7.85 8.06
N LEU A 28 -15.57 6.93 7.17
CA LEU A 28 -14.92 5.65 7.47
C LEU A 28 -13.40 5.84 7.35
N VAL A 29 -12.66 5.42 8.36
CA VAL A 29 -11.20 5.53 8.39
C VAL A 29 -10.59 4.14 8.38
N ILE A 30 -9.71 3.89 7.42
CA ILE A 30 -8.94 2.68 7.30
C ILE A 30 -7.47 3.06 7.46
N THR A 31 -6.75 2.37 8.33
CA THR A 31 -5.32 2.58 8.51
C THR A 31 -4.57 1.31 8.13
N PHE A 32 -3.52 1.48 7.33
CA PHE A 32 -2.56 0.43 7.01
C PHE A 32 -1.15 0.87 7.42
N SER A 33 -0.44 0.03 8.14
CA SER A 33 0.95 0.26 8.53
C SER A 33 1.73 -1.03 8.28
N GLY A 34 2.49 -1.07 7.17
CA GLY A 34 3.18 -2.26 6.71
C GLY A 34 4.00 -2.01 5.46
N HIS A 35 4.44 -3.07 4.80
CA HIS A 35 5.11 -2.94 3.52
C HIS A 35 4.12 -2.72 2.38
N GLY A 36 4.52 -1.85 1.45
CA GLY A 36 3.93 -1.80 0.12
C GLY A 36 4.75 -2.65 -0.85
N THR A 37 4.20 -2.92 -2.00
CA THR A 37 4.81 -3.64 -3.11
C THR A 37 4.13 -3.25 -4.41
N TYR A 38 4.51 -3.89 -5.50
CA TYR A 38 3.84 -3.83 -6.78
C TYR A 38 3.88 -5.20 -7.48
N GLN A 39 3.01 -5.40 -8.45
CA GLN A 39 2.99 -6.56 -9.35
C GLN A 39 2.75 -6.09 -10.79
N PRO A 40 2.92 -6.97 -11.81
CA PRO A 40 2.51 -6.63 -13.17
C PRO A 40 1.02 -6.31 -13.22
N ASP A 41 0.68 -5.21 -13.90
CA ASP A 41 -0.68 -4.79 -14.19
C ASP A 41 -1.42 -5.90 -14.96
N ALA A 42 -2.58 -6.28 -14.46
CA ALA A 42 -3.37 -7.40 -15.00
C ALA A 42 -4.40 -6.96 -16.03
N ASP A 43 -4.89 -5.72 -15.99
CA ASP A 43 -5.99 -5.25 -16.85
C ASP A 43 -5.57 -4.13 -17.83
N GLY A 44 -4.39 -3.56 -17.68
CA GLY A 44 -3.76 -2.62 -18.62
C GLY A 44 -4.21 -1.18 -18.42
N ASP A 45 -4.71 -0.83 -17.24
CA ASP A 45 -5.14 0.54 -16.94
C ASP A 45 -4.01 1.41 -16.37
N GLU A 46 -2.85 0.80 -16.01
CA GLU A 46 -1.70 1.49 -15.46
C GLU A 46 -0.68 1.91 -16.52
N ALA A 47 -0.29 3.20 -16.50
CA ALA A 47 0.61 3.78 -17.49
C ALA A 47 2.04 3.20 -17.43
N ASP A 48 2.47 2.71 -16.27
CA ASP A 48 3.78 2.08 -16.06
C ASP A 48 3.73 0.54 -16.10
N GLY A 49 2.53 -0.03 -16.25
CA GLY A 49 2.29 -1.47 -16.32
C GLY A 49 2.45 -2.19 -14.98
N LEU A 50 2.25 -1.48 -13.86
CA LEU A 50 2.38 -2.03 -12.52
C LEU A 50 1.17 -1.67 -11.65
N ASP A 51 0.51 -2.68 -11.08
CA ASP A 51 -0.45 -2.51 -9.98
C ASP A 51 0.29 -2.30 -8.67
N GLU A 52 -0.01 -1.26 -7.96
CA GLU A 52 0.49 -1.05 -6.61
C GLU A 52 -0.31 -1.82 -5.58
N ALA A 53 0.37 -2.26 -4.53
CA ALA A 53 -0.28 -3.16 -3.60
C ALA A 53 0.19 -3.00 -2.15
N LEU A 54 -0.70 -3.33 -1.23
CA LEU A 54 -0.39 -3.54 0.17
C LEU A 54 0.03 -4.99 0.41
N CYS A 55 1.03 -5.20 1.27
CA CYS A 55 1.51 -6.53 1.65
C CYS A 55 0.70 -7.09 2.83
N PRO A 56 -0.19 -8.07 2.63
CA PRO A 56 -0.78 -8.82 3.73
C PRO A 56 0.27 -9.71 4.40
N HIS A 57 0.01 -10.15 5.62
CA HIS A 57 0.95 -10.99 6.38
C HIS A 57 1.27 -12.31 5.66
N ASP A 58 0.33 -12.86 4.93
CA ASP A 58 0.46 -14.14 4.21
C ASP A 58 0.98 -14.00 2.76
N ILE A 59 1.45 -12.81 2.36
CA ILE A 59 1.89 -12.53 0.98
C ILE A 59 2.93 -13.53 0.46
N GLN A 60 3.93 -13.87 1.28
CA GLN A 60 5.00 -14.79 0.86
C GLN A 60 4.55 -16.24 0.73
N THR A 61 3.56 -16.65 1.51
CA THR A 61 3.03 -18.02 1.46
C THR A 61 1.98 -18.21 0.38
N ARG A 62 1.21 -17.18 0.08
CA ARG A 62 0.17 -17.22 -0.95
C ARG A 62 0.61 -16.67 -2.29
N GLY A 63 1.63 -15.80 -2.32
CA GLY A 63 2.03 -15.10 -3.53
C GLY A 63 0.94 -14.14 -4.03
N GLU A 64 0.21 -13.48 -3.10
CA GLU A 64 -0.91 -12.60 -3.40
C GLU A 64 -0.81 -11.33 -2.57
N ALA A 65 -0.68 -10.19 -3.24
CA ALA A 65 -0.80 -8.86 -2.65
C ALA A 65 -2.25 -8.36 -2.68
N LEU A 66 -2.57 -7.32 -1.92
CA LEU A 66 -3.86 -6.62 -2.01
C LEU A 66 -3.64 -5.39 -2.90
N VAL A 67 -4.03 -5.51 -4.17
CA VAL A 67 -3.82 -4.48 -5.19
C VAL A 67 -4.80 -3.31 -5.02
N ASP A 68 -4.41 -2.16 -5.53
CA ASP A 68 -5.19 -0.94 -5.46
C ASP A 68 -6.55 -1.06 -6.18
N ASP A 69 -6.64 -1.81 -7.27
CA ASP A 69 -7.89 -2.14 -7.95
C ASP A 69 -8.90 -2.87 -7.06
N GLU A 70 -8.42 -3.85 -6.27
CA GLU A 70 -9.27 -4.53 -5.30
C GLU A 70 -9.76 -3.55 -4.21
N ILE A 71 -8.88 -2.67 -3.73
CA ILE A 71 -9.22 -1.64 -2.75
C ILE A 71 -10.24 -0.67 -3.35
N ARG A 72 -10.03 -0.24 -4.61
CA ARG A 72 -10.94 0.63 -5.36
C ARG A 72 -12.33 0.00 -5.50
N ALA A 73 -12.37 -1.27 -5.88
CA ALA A 73 -13.63 -2.01 -6.00
C ALA A 73 -14.38 -2.10 -4.68
N ILE A 74 -13.67 -2.35 -3.56
CA ILE A 74 -14.25 -2.37 -2.21
C ILE A 74 -14.83 -0.98 -1.88
N PHE A 75 -14.09 0.10 -2.13
CA PHE A 75 -14.54 1.45 -1.81
C PHE A 75 -15.71 1.90 -2.69
N ALA A 76 -15.75 1.46 -3.95
CA ALA A 76 -16.85 1.75 -4.86
C ALA A 76 -18.21 1.17 -4.39
N ALA A 77 -18.19 0.13 -3.57
CA ALA A 77 -19.40 -0.48 -3.01
C ALA A 77 -20.05 0.30 -1.87
N ARG A 78 -19.49 1.45 -1.46
CA ARG A 78 -20.08 2.28 -0.39
C ARG A 78 -21.42 2.88 -0.78
N LYS A 79 -22.24 3.15 0.21
CA LYS A 79 -23.51 3.86 0.01
C LYS A 79 -23.28 5.35 -0.30
N PRO A 80 -24.18 5.99 -1.04
CA PRO A 80 -24.11 7.44 -1.29
C PRO A 80 -24.03 8.23 0.02
N GLY A 81 -23.16 9.25 0.04
CA GLY A 81 -22.96 10.11 1.21
C GLY A 81 -21.99 9.58 2.26
N VAL A 82 -21.42 8.37 2.06
CA VAL A 82 -20.32 7.84 2.88
C VAL A 82 -18.99 8.33 2.32
N ARG A 83 -18.10 8.80 3.19
CA ARG A 83 -16.73 9.21 2.84
C ARG A 83 -15.74 8.16 3.36
N VAL A 84 -14.66 7.92 2.62
CA VAL A 84 -13.60 6.99 3.01
C VAL A 84 -12.27 7.74 3.10
N LEU A 85 -11.55 7.51 4.18
CA LEU A 85 -10.17 7.96 4.37
C LEU A 85 -9.29 6.73 4.52
N LEU A 86 -8.35 6.56 3.61
CA LEU A 86 -7.26 5.57 3.74
C LEU A 86 -5.99 6.28 4.22
N ILE A 87 -5.42 5.79 5.30
CA ILE A 87 -4.12 6.22 5.82
C ILE A 87 -3.15 5.06 5.60
N ALA A 88 -2.22 5.20 4.65
CA ALA A 88 -1.28 4.15 4.28
C ALA A 88 0.16 4.57 4.62
N ASP A 89 0.73 3.97 5.66
CA ASP A 89 2.15 4.10 5.98
C ASP A 89 2.92 2.93 5.35
N SER A 90 3.14 3.04 4.04
CA SER A 90 3.76 2.02 3.19
C SER A 90 4.39 2.67 1.96
N CYS A 91 5.32 1.97 1.31
CA CYS A 91 5.92 2.36 0.04
C CYS A 91 5.43 1.46 -1.08
N HIS A 92 5.15 2.07 -2.23
CA HIS A 92 4.67 1.36 -3.42
C HIS A 92 5.66 1.45 -4.60
N SER A 93 6.66 2.33 -4.57
CA SER A 93 7.58 2.54 -5.71
C SER A 93 8.77 1.59 -5.71
N GLY A 94 8.99 0.90 -6.82
CA GLY A 94 10.09 -0.06 -7.01
C GLY A 94 11.50 0.53 -7.01
N THR A 95 11.65 1.84 -6.91
CA THR A 95 12.95 2.53 -6.84
C THR A 95 13.58 2.50 -5.45
N VAL A 96 12.85 2.09 -4.42
CA VAL A 96 13.35 1.95 -3.04
C VAL A 96 14.50 0.95 -2.93
N SER A 97 14.54 -0.06 -3.81
CA SER A 97 15.63 -1.06 -3.83
C SER A 97 17.01 -0.48 -4.13
N ARG A 98 17.09 0.74 -4.68
CA ARG A 98 18.36 1.43 -4.97
C ARG A 98 18.83 2.35 -3.84
N ALA A 99 17.95 2.68 -2.89
CA ALA A 99 18.25 3.59 -1.78
C ALA A 99 18.54 2.87 -0.45
N ALA A 100 18.36 1.55 -0.40
CA ALA A 100 18.72 0.79 0.80
C ALA A 100 20.25 0.78 0.97
N PRO A 101 20.80 1.16 2.14
CA PRO A 101 22.23 1.07 2.40
C PRO A 101 22.70 -0.38 2.26
N ALA A 102 23.89 -0.57 1.68
CA ALA A 102 24.46 -1.90 1.41
C ALA A 102 24.71 -2.73 2.68
N GLU A 103 24.87 -2.07 3.82
CA GLU A 103 24.99 -2.69 5.14
C GLU A 103 24.03 -1.98 6.11
N PRO A 104 23.18 -2.72 6.83
CA PRO A 104 22.29 -2.12 7.81
C PRO A 104 23.08 -1.66 9.04
N GLU A 105 23.27 -0.37 9.18
CA GLU A 105 23.65 0.19 10.47
C GLU A 105 22.58 -0.15 11.50
N ALA A 106 22.96 -0.41 12.75
CA ALA A 106 22.08 -0.92 13.81
C ALA A 106 20.79 -0.08 14.01
N ASP A 107 20.81 1.19 13.65
CA ASP A 107 19.71 2.14 13.80
C ASP A 107 19.25 2.78 12.48
N ALA A 108 19.66 2.23 11.33
CA ALA A 108 19.30 2.76 10.02
C ALA A 108 17.77 2.67 9.78
N PRO A 109 17.20 3.67 9.08
CA PRO A 109 15.82 3.60 8.64
C PRO A 109 15.57 2.37 7.77
N ARG A 110 14.43 1.70 7.98
CA ARG A 110 14.05 0.49 7.22
C ARG A 110 12.92 0.83 6.26
N PRO A 111 13.16 0.77 4.94
CA PRO A 111 12.11 1.03 3.96
C PRO A 111 10.91 0.08 4.14
N ARG A 112 9.70 0.63 4.04
CA ARG A 112 8.46 -0.13 4.12
C ARG A 112 8.04 -0.65 2.75
N PHE A 113 8.95 -1.35 2.12
CA PHE A 113 8.78 -1.89 0.78
C PHE A 113 9.26 -3.34 0.70
N LEU A 114 8.46 -4.20 0.06
CA LEU A 114 8.80 -5.58 -0.23
C LEU A 114 8.98 -5.74 -1.75
N PRO A 115 10.21 -6.02 -2.24
CA PRO A 115 10.45 -6.26 -3.65
C PRO A 115 9.61 -7.43 -4.19
N MET A 116 9.03 -7.28 -5.37
CA MET A 116 8.21 -8.27 -6.05
C MET A 116 8.89 -9.66 -6.12
N GLY A 117 10.19 -9.69 -6.42
CA GLY A 117 10.96 -10.95 -6.49
C GLY A 117 11.06 -11.72 -5.18
N ASN A 118 10.69 -11.13 -4.04
CA ASN A 118 10.73 -11.79 -2.73
C ASN A 118 9.43 -12.55 -2.39
N TRP A 119 8.36 -12.35 -3.17
CA TRP A 119 7.07 -12.95 -2.86
C TRP A 119 6.30 -13.47 -4.08
N LEU A 120 6.45 -12.83 -5.25
CA LEU A 120 5.76 -13.28 -6.46
C LEU A 120 6.51 -14.46 -7.09
N PRO A 121 5.84 -15.59 -7.38
CA PRO A 121 6.47 -16.70 -8.08
C PRO A 121 7.06 -16.28 -9.43
N ALA A 122 8.27 -16.75 -9.77
CA ALA A 122 8.98 -16.37 -10.99
C ALA A 122 8.16 -16.59 -12.28
N ALA A 123 7.26 -17.57 -12.29
CA ALA A 123 6.34 -17.83 -13.40
C ALA A 123 5.31 -16.71 -13.64
N ARG A 124 5.10 -15.83 -12.66
CA ARG A 124 4.19 -14.67 -12.75
C ARG A 124 4.95 -13.36 -12.99
N VAL A 125 6.27 -13.38 -12.90
CA VAL A 125 7.09 -12.20 -13.18
C VAL A 125 7.23 -12.07 -14.69
N THR A 126 6.35 -11.29 -15.31
CA THR A 126 6.55 -10.85 -16.69
C THR A 126 7.57 -9.70 -16.70
N PRO A 127 8.47 -9.62 -17.72
CA PRO A 127 9.34 -8.48 -17.88
C PRO A 127 8.49 -7.23 -18.12
N VAL A 128 8.40 -6.35 -17.14
CA VAL A 128 7.72 -5.07 -17.28
C VAL A 128 8.74 -4.04 -17.76
N SER A 129 8.46 -3.38 -18.87
CA SER A 129 9.22 -2.20 -19.29
C SER A 129 8.77 -1.03 -18.42
N VAL A 130 9.45 -0.83 -17.30
CA VAL A 130 9.23 0.34 -16.46
C VAL A 130 9.51 1.61 -17.27
N VAL A 131 8.48 2.42 -17.48
CA VAL A 131 8.64 3.74 -18.12
C VAL A 131 9.16 4.71 -17.06
N PRO A 132 10.39 5.24 -17.20
CA PRO A 132 10.93 6.18 -16.22
C PRO A 132 10.07 7.45 -16.20
N GLY A 133 9.54 7.79 -15.02
CA GLY A 133 8.74 9.00 -14.81
C GLY A 133 7.24 8.83 -14.94
N ALA A 134 6.72 7.64 -15.19
CA ALA A 134 5.30 7.35 -15.00
C ALA A 134 4.94 7.54 -13.53
N VAL A 135 3.85 8.25 -13.29
CA VAL A 135 3.33 8.51 -11.93
C VAL A 135 2.35 7.40 -11.63
N SER A 136 2.63 6.65 -10.59
CA SER A 136 1.74 5.61 -10.13
C SER A 136 0.36 6.17 -9.74
N PRO A 137 -0.71 5.49 -10.12
CA PRO A 137 -2.07 5.94 -9.90
C PRO A 137 -2.65 5.65 -8.51
N PHE A 138 -1.94 4.96 -7.59
CA PHE A 138 -2.49 4.63 -6.27
C PHE A 138 -3.15 5.84 -5.60
N ALA A 139 -2.49 7.01 -5.64
CA ALA A 139 -3.07 8.27 -5.19
C ALA A 139 -4.10 8.84 -6.18
N GLY A 140 -3.90 8.64 -7.48
CA GLY A 140 -4.71 9.25 -8.53
C GLY A 140 -6.07 8.58 -8.72
N VAL A 141 -6.13 7.28 -8.59
CA VAL A 141 -7.33 6.47 -8.86
C VAL A 141 -8.27 6.43 -7.66
N LEU A 142 -7.75 6.26 -6.45
CA LEU A 142 -8.55 6.28 -5.22
C LEU A 142 -9.25 7.63 -4.99
N LEU A 143 -8.63 8.74 -5.39
CA LEU A 143 -9.12 10.09 -5.06
C LEU A 143 -10.08 10.68 -6.11
N LYS A 144 -10.06 10.24 -7.37
CA LYS A 144 -10.72 10.97 -8.46
C LYS A 144 -12.23 10.81 -8.55
N GLN A 145 -12.82 9.77 -8.02
CA GLN A 145 -14.21 9.47 -8.36
C GLN A 145 -15.26 9.86 -7.31
N HIS A 146 -14.92 10.03 -6.01
CA HIS A 146 -15.98 10.12 -4.99
C HIS A 146 -15.66 10.99 -3.77
N GLY A 147 -14.62 11.80 -3.78
CA GLY A 147 -14.26 12.62 -2.62
C GLY A 147 -13.60 11.84 -1.49
N ASP A 148 -12.98 10.70 -1.80
CA ASP A 148 -12.17 9.94 -0.87
C ASP A 148 -10.82 10.62 -0.65
N LEU A 149 -10.20 10.36 0.49
CA LEU A 149 -8.92 10.92 0.86
C LEU A 149 -7.92 9.80 1.13
N LEU A 150 -6.74 9.92 0.52
CA LEU A 150 -5.58 9.11 0.84
C LEU A 150 -4.54 9.98 1.58
N LEU A 151 -4.12 9.54 2.74
CA LEU A 151 -2.93 10.04 3.41
C LEU A 151 -1.84 8.98 3.30
N ALA A 152 -0.86 9.22 2.44
CA ALA A 152 0.24 8.30 2.18
C ALA A 152 1.49 8.70 2.98
N GLY A 153 2.22 7.72 3.48
CA GLY A 153 3.45 7.91 4.25
C GLY A 153 4.62 8.46 3.43
N CYS A 154 4.52 8.44 2.11
CA CYS A 154 5.48 9.06 1.20
C CYS A 154 4.78 9.59 -0.04
N LYS A 155 5.42 10.56 -0.69
CA LYS A 155 5.06 11.01 -2.03
C LYS A 155 5.60 9.99 -3.05
N GLU A 156 4.86 9.73 -4.09
CA GLU A 156 5.35 8.94 -5.22
C GLU A 156 6.59 9.56 -5.86
N GLY A 157 7.50 8.71 -6.31
CA GLY A 157 8.72 9.13 -7.00
C GLY A 157 9.97 8.38 -6.55
N PRO A 158 11.04 8.46 -7.37
CA PRO A 158 12.20 7.57 -7.28
C PRO A 158 13.05 7.72 -6.01
N ASN A 159 12.88 8.78 -5.24
CA ASN A 159 13.67 9.05 -4.04
C ASN A 159 12.81 9.21 -2.78
N ASN A 160 11.52 8.90 -2.87
CA ASN A 160 10.61 9.03 -1.75
C ASN A 160 10.21 7.65 -1.23
N TYR A 161 10.28 7.44 0.06
CA TYR A 161 9.87 6.18 0.68
C TYR A 161 9.37 6.41 2.11
N SER A 162 8.37 5.65 2.52
CA SER A 162 8.00 5.47 3.91
C SER A 162 8.98 4.51 4.57
N TYR A 163 9.28 4.72 5.82
CA TYR A 163 10.27 3.92 6.53
C TYR A 163 9.94 3.77 8.01
N ASP A 164 10.46 2.70 8.59
CA ASP A 164 10.53 2.56 10.03
C ASP A 164 11.75 3.31 10.57
N ALA A 165 11.52 4.21 11.50
CA ALA A 165 12.56 4.87 12.27
C ALA A 165 12.62 4.31 13.69
N LYS A 166 13.82 4.28 14.27
CA LYS A 166 13.99 3.94 15.68
C LYS A 166 13.67 5.17 16.54
N ILE A 167 12.47 5.19 17.11
CA ILE A 167 11.97 6.29 17.93
C ILE A 167 11.72 5.76 19.34
N ALA A 168 12.33 6.38 20.35
CA ALA A 168 12.28 5.94 21.74
C ALA A 168 12.66 4.46 21.95
N GLY A 169 13.67 3.98 21.22
CA GLY A 169 14.19 2.62 21.33
C GLY A 169 13.41 1.54 20.57
N ARG A 170 12.35 1.89 19.88
CA ARG A 170 11.52 0.97 19.08
C ARG A 170 11.40 1.44 17.64
N TYR A 171 11.33 0.49 16.70
CA TYR A 171 10.98 0.81 15.32
C TYR A 171 9.51 1.14 15.22
N ASN A 172 9.19 2.25 14.56
CA ASN A 172 7.85 2.73 14.30
C ASN A 172 7.79 3.27 12.87
N GLY A 173 6.68 3.11 12.18
CA GLY A 173 6.45 3.81 10.93
C GLY A 173 6.52 5.32 11.18
N ALA A 174 7.47 5.97 10.54
CA ALA A 174 7.75 7.39 10.81
C ALA A 174 6.52 8.26 10.55
N PHE A 175 5.82 8.03 9.45
CA PHE A 175 4.60 8.78 9.14
C PHE A 175 3.52 8.58 10.21
N THR A 176 3.16 7.33 10.51
CA THR A 176 2.12 7.04 11.52
C THR A 176 2.47 7.63 12.89
N TYR A 177 3.74 7.50 13.31
CA TYR A 177 4.17 8.03 14.60
C TYR A 177 3.99 9.53 14.73
N TYR A 178 4.28 10.30 13.68
CA TYR A 178 4.15 11.76 13.71
C TYR A 178 2.74 12.24 13.38
N ALA A 179 1.98 11.49 12.59
CA ALA A 179 0.59 11.85 12.26
C ALA A 179 -0.39 11.67 13.43
N LEU A 180 -0.04 10.82 14.42
CA LEU A 180 -0.87 10.55 15.61
C LEU A 180 -0.44 11.36 16.86
N LYS A 181 0.49 12.28 16.73
CA LYS A 181 0.90 13.23 17.81
C LYS A 181 0.15 14.54 17.73
#